data_554a1fcd9edb95554699542709b5dd32
#
_entry.id   554a1fcd9edb95554699542709b5dd32
#
_cell.length_a   1.000
_cell.length_b   1.000
_cell.length_c   1.000
_cell.angle_alpha   90.00
_cell.angle_beta   90.00
_cell.angle_gamma   90.00
#
_symmetry.space_group_name_H-M   'P 1'
#
loop_
_entity.id
_entity.type
_entity.pdbx_description
1 polymer ?
#
loop_
_entity_poly.entity_id
_entity_poly.type
_entity_poly.pdbx_seq_one_letter_code
_entity_poly.pdbx_strand_id
1 'polypeptide(L)'
;AQTINSSLTVSALATQHTLTGPTYASTSNTVGARTISIDFGTWSADPTAGGGQTHTSNGKTTVSVTTTSSTTLLQLRDLINSTATDSDSSGEKDVSAFIFYNGSNYMLALKSEYGADNEMKIVDSGNGDYAYNASDGANMTQTVAGANASFVVDGVNMTRNSNTITDLYPGLTLELLSTTSSPITLKSDVSTI
;
A
#
# COMPACT_ATOMS: atom_id res chain seq x y z
N ALA A 1 -26.09 25.13 -6.09
CA ALA A 1 -24.73 24.70 -5.78
C ALA A 1 -24.17 25.58 -4.67
N GLN A 2 -23.42 25.01 -3.75
CA GLN A 2 -22.87 25.72 -2.60
C GLN A 2 -21.47 26.22 -2.95
N THR A 3 -21.20 27.50 -2.73
CA THR A 3 -19.84 28.07 -2.90
C THR A 3 -18.97 27.61 -1.73
N ILE A 4 -17.87 26.95 -2.02
CA ILE A 4 -16.85 26.55 -1.05
C ILE A 4 -15.79 27.67 -1.00
N ASN A 5 -15.42 28.07 0.20
CA ASN A 5 -14.30 28.98 0.48
C ASN A 5 -13.67 28.56 1.80
N SER A 6 -12.75 27.61 1.73
CA SER A 6 -12.15 26.94 2.90
C SER A 6 -10.64 27.02 2.86
N SER A 7 -10.02 27.07 4.03
CA SER A 7 -8.57 26.97 4.20
C SER A 7 -8.15 25.50 4.27
N LEU A 8 -7.12 25.10 3.53
CA LEU A 8 -6.56 23.75 3.54
C LEU A 8 -5.06 23.79 3.88
N THR A 9 -4.63 22.96 4.81
CA THR A 9 -3.22 22.66 5.06
C THR A 9 -3.00 21.17 5.04
N VAL A 10 -2.10 20.68 4.19
CA VAL A 10 -1.78 19.25 4.07
C VAL A 10 -0.45 18.98 4.77
N SER A 11 -0.46 18.23 5.87
CA SER A 11 0.74 17.90 6.65
C SER A 11 1.41 16.59 6.20
N ALA A 12 0.63 15.61 5.71
CA ALA A 12 1.13 14.36 5.17
C ALA A 12 0.22 13.84 4.07
N LEU A 13 0.81 13.14 3.09
CA LEU A 13 0.09 12.37 2.10
C LEU A 13 -0.09 10.92 2.56
N ALA A 14 -1.14 10.27 2.12
CA ALA A 14 -1.26 8.82 2.24
C ALA A 14 -0.18 8.14 1.40
N THR A 15 0.37 7.05 1.91
CA THR A 15 1.37 6.21 1.22
C THR A 15 0.93 4.77 1.15
N GLN A 16 1.39 4.08 0.09
CA GLN A 16 1.21 2.64 -0.08
C GLN A 16 2.34 1.89 0.61
N HIS A 17 2.02 0.85 1.39
CA HIS A 17 3.04 -0.05 1.90
C HIS A 17 3.78 -0.72 0.73
N THR A 18 5.08 -0.50 0.62
CA THR A 18 5.90 -1.00 -0.49
C THR A 18 7.00 -1.91 0.04
N LEU A 19 7.01 -3.14 -0.49
CA LEU A 19 8.01 -4.16 -0.18
C LEU A 19 8.78 -4.54 -1.43
N THR A 20 10.09 -4.80 -1.29
CA THR A 20 10.94 -5.34 -2.34
C THR A 20 11.54 -6.67 -1.93
N GLY A 21 11.53 -7.63 -2.84
CA GLY A 21 12.00 -9.00 -2.62
C GLY A 21 13.46 -9.21 -3.01
N PRO A 22 13.88 -10.49 -3.08
CA PRO A 22 15.21 -10.87 -3.50
C PRO A 22 15.54 -10.40 -4.91
N THR A 23 16.85 -10.31 -5.20
CA THR A 23 17.36 -9.88 -6.51
C THR A 23 17.66 -11.07 -7.41
N TYR A 24 17.38 -10.92 -8.71
CA TYR A 24 17.61 -11.89 -9.76
C TYR A 24 18.34 -11.29 -10.95
N ALA A 25 19.23 -12.04 -11.58
CA ALA A 25 19.97 -11.58 -12.77
C ALA A 25 19.05 -11.41 -14.01
N SER A 26 17.92 -12.11 -14.04
CA SER A 26 16.93 -12.07 -15.14
C SER A 26 15.51 -12.28 -14.61
N THR A 27 14.53 -11.72 -15.30
CA THR A 27 13.11 -11.96 -15.05
C THR A 27 12.69 -13.41 -15.36
N SER A 28 13.51 -14.15 -16.11
CA SER A 28 13.33 -15.57 -16.42
C SER A 28 13.90 -16.51 -15.36
N ASN A 29 14.61 -15.99 -14.33
CA ASN A 29 15.05 -16.82 -13.21
C ASN A 29 13.86 -17.38 -12.45
N THR A 30 13.98 -18.66 -12.05
CA THR A 30 12.92 -19.34 -11.30
C THR A 30 12.92 -18.93 -9.84
N VAL A 31 11.71 -18.83 -9.28
CA VAL A 31 11.50 -18.45 -7.87
C VAL A 31 11.36 -19.66 -6.94
N GLY A 32 11.31 -20.87 -7.52
CA GLY A 32 11.11 -22.12 -6.77
C GLY A 32 9.65 -22.40 -6.42
N ALA A 33 9.40 -23.65 -5.98
CA ALA A 33 8.07 -24.09 -5.55
C ALA A 33 7.77 -23.59 -4.14
N ARG A 34 6.68 -22.84 -3.97
CA ARG A 34 6.23 -22.26 -2.69
C ARG A 34 4.78 -21.80 -2.73
N THR A 35 4.20 -21.55 -1.58
CA THR A 35 2.95 -20.78 -1.45
C THR A 35 3.27 -19.48 -0.74
N ILE A 36 2.89 -18.35 -1.34
CA ILE A 36 3.01 -17.00 -0.81
C ILE A 36 1.61 -16.54 -0.46
N SER A 37 1.38 -16.17 0.81
CA SER A 37 0.11 -15.65 1.30
C SER A 37 0.32 -14.23 1.82
N ILE A 38 -0.44 -13.27 1.30
CA ILE A 38 -0.37 -11.84 1.61
C ILE A 38 -1.66 -11.47 2.33
N ASP A 39 -1.56 -11.08 3.59
CA ASP A 39 -2.62 -10.54 4.42
C ASP A 39 -2.43 -9.04 4.61
N PHE A 40 -3.50 -8.29 4.82
CA PHE A 40 -3.51 -6.83 4.92
C PHE A 40 -4.03 -6.40 6.29
N GLY A 41 -3.46 -5.32 6.83
CA GLY A 41 -3.84 -4.84 8.15
C GLY A 41 -2.87 -3.80 8.70
N THR A 42 -2.79 -3.74 10.02
CA THR A 42 -1.91 -2.83 10.75
C THR A 42 -0.84 -3.59 11.52
N TRP A 43 0.35 -3.00 11.60
CA TRP A 43 1.38 -3.43 12.53
C TRP A 43 1.36 -2.54 13.78
N SER A 44 1.35 -3.15 14.95
CA SER A 44 1.41 -2.47 16.25
C SER A 44 2.46 -3.11 17.14
N ALA A 45 3.07 -2.31 18.04
CA ALA A 45 3.98 -2.84 19.03
C ALA A 45 3.27 -3.89 19.89
N ASP A 46 3.87 -5.06 20.08
CA ASP A 46 3.38 -6.07 20.99
C ASP A 46 3.83 -5.71 22.42
N PRO A 47 2.90 -5.34 23.31
CA PRO A 47 3.25 -4.95 24.68
C PRO A 47 3.79 -6.12 25.50
N THR A 48 3.62 -7.38 25.05
CA THR A 48 3.98 -8.60 25.79
C THR A 48 5.26 -9.26 25.29
N ALA A 49 5.72 -8.97 24.07
CA ALA A 49 6.77 -9.71 23.37
C ALA A 49 8.12 -9.00 23.28
N GLY A 50 8.47 -8.15 24.23
CA GLY A 50 9.85 -7.62 24.32
C GLY A 50 10.36 -6.86 23.08
N GLY A 51 9.50 -6.19 22.34
CA GLY A 51 9.83 -5.35 21.19
C GLY A 51 9.39 -5.90 19.84
N GLY A 52 8.64 -6.99 19.80
CA GLY A 52 7.99 -7.51 18.59
C GLY A 52 6.84 -6.61 18.10
N GLN A 53 6.37 -6.88 16.89
CA GLN A 53 5.16 -6.28 16.35
C GLN A 53 4.11 -7.35 16.07
N THR A 54 2.85 -7.00 16.29
CA THR A 54 1.70 -7.85 15.99
C THR A 54 0.97 -7.28 14.77
N HIS A 55 0.65 -8.15 13.81
CA HIS A 55 -0.19 -7.81 12.68
C HIS A 55 -1.66 -8.10 13.02
N THR A 56 -2.51 -7.10 12.87
CA THR A 56 -3.96 -7.23 12.98
C THR A 56 -4.56 -7.10 11.60
N SER A 57 -5.19 -8.17 11.10
CA SER A 57 -5.83 -8.18 9.77
C SER A 57 -7.00 -7.19 9.73
N ASN A 58 -7.16 -6.50 8.60
CA ASN A 58 -8.29 -5.60 8.33
C ASN A 58 -9.52 -6.31 7.72
N GLY A 59 -9.43 -7.64 7.51
CA GLY A 59 -10.50 -8.45 6.95
C GLY A 59 -10.57 -8.48 5.42
N LYS A 60 -9.64 -7.85 4.71
CA LYS A 60 -9.51 -7.98 3.26
C LYS A 60 -9.17 -9.42 2.86
N THR A 61 -9.49 -9.79 1.64
CA THR A 61 -9.22 -11.14 1.12
C THR A 61 -7.73 -11.40 1.04
N THR A 62 -7.26 -12.43 1.74
CA THR A 62 -5.85 -12.86 1.65
C THR A 62 -5.53 -13.29 0.22
N VAL A 63 -4.50 -12.71 -0.38
CA VAL A 63 -3.99 -13.11 -1.70
C VAL A 63 -3.04 -14.28 -1.51
N SER A 64 -3.39 -15.46 -2.02
CA SER A 64 -2.57 -16.66 -1.90
C SER A 64 -2.23 -17.23 -3.27
N VAL A 65 -0.94 -17.34 -3.56
CA VAL A 65 -0.41 -17.85 -4.83
C VAL A 65 0.52 -19.02 -4.60
N THR A 66 0.41 -20.05 -5.46
CA THR A 66 1.29 -21.23 -5.40
C THR A 66 2.12 -21.30 -6.67
N THR A 67 3.44 -21.41 -6.51
CA THR A 67 4.41 -21.53 -7.59
C THR A 67 4.94 -22.95 -7.69
N THR A 68 5.54 -23.26 -8.84
CA THR A 68 6.26 -24.52 -9.10
C THR A 68 7.76 -24.25 -9.17
N SER A 69 8.57 -25.31 -9.27
CA SER A 69 10.03 -25.19 -9.45
C SER A 69 10.43 -24.48 -10.76
N SER A 70 9.52 -24.40 -11.74
CA SER A 70 9.74 -23.74 -13.03
C SER A 70 9.12 -22.34 -13.13
N THR A 71 8.37 -21.89 -12.13
CA THR A 71 7.76 -20.55 -12.13
C THR A 71 8.85 -19.48 -12.11
N THR A 72 8.82 -18.58 -13.09
CA THR A 72 9.78 -17.47 -13.21
C THR A 72 9.34 -16.25 -12.37
N LEU A 73 10.28 -15.30 -12.14
CA LEU A 73 9.99 -14.04 -11.47
C LEU A 73 8.86 -13.27 -12.19
N LEU A 74 8.86 -13.25 -13.53
CA LEU A 74 7.82 -12.61 -14.33
C LEU A 74 6.46 -13.26 -14.10
N GLN A 75 6.42 -14.62 -14.11
CA GLN A 75 5.18 -15.37 -13.88
C GLN A 75 4.67 -15.19 -12.44
N LEU A 76 5.54 -15.10 -11.44
CA LEU A 76 5.13 -14.81 -10.06
C LEU A 76 4.42 -13.45 -9.98
N ARG A 77 4.97 -12.38 -10.60
CA ARG A 77 4.31 -11.09 -10.70
C ARG A 77 2.91 -11.20 -11.30
N ASP A 78 2.79 -11.90 -12.44
CA ASP A 78 1.52 -12.04 -13.14
C ASP A 78 0.51 -12.85 -12.32
N LEU A 79 0.98 -13.88 -11.62
CA LEU A 79 0.15 -14.71 -10.75
C LEU A 79 -0.41 -13.89 -9.57
N ILE A 80 0.40 -13.07 -8.92
CA ILE A 80 -0.07 -12.17 -7.86
C ILE A 80 -1.11 -11.20 -8.42
N ASN A 81 -0.81 -10.51 -9.52
CA ASN A 81 -1.72 -9.53 -10.11
C ASN A 81 -3.03 -10.15 -10.62
N SER A 82 -3.02 -11.41 -11.05
CA SER A 82 -4.25 -12.09 -11.47
C SER A 82 -5.09 -12.60 -10.30
N THR A 83 -4.45 -12.87 -9.16
CA THR A 83 -5.13 -13.36 -7.95
C THR A 83 -5.63 -12.21 -7.06
N ALA A 84 -4.94 -11.07 -7.08
CA ALA A 84 -5.30 -9.90 -6.28
C ALA A 84 -6.71 -9.38 -6.65
N THR A 85 -7.51 -9.09 -5.62
CA THR A 85 -8.88 -8.58 -5.68
C THR A 85 -8.94 -7.12 -5.25
N ASP A 86 -10.08 -6.50 -5.42
CA ASP A 86 -10.49 -5.25 -4.81
C ASP A 86 -11.56 -5.64 -3.77
N SER A 87 -11.13 -5.87 -2.53
CA SER A 87 -11.97 -6.46 -1.48
C SER A 87 -12.94 -5.47 -0.88
N ASP A 88 -12.68 -4.16 -0.99
CA ASP A 88 -13.49 -3.08 -0.40
C ASP A 88 -14.21 -2.22 -1.44
N SER A 89 -14.08 -2.58 -2.74
CA SER A 89 -14.66 -1.84 -3.86
C SER A 89 -14.17 -0.39 -3.96
N SER A 90 -12.91 -0.16 -3.59
CA SER A 90 -12.23 1.14 -3.71
C SER A 90 -11.96 1.53 -5.16
N GLY A 91 -11.96 0.56 -6.07
CA GLY A 91 -11.55 0.68 -7.47
C GLY A 91 -10.06 0.37 -7.70
N GLU A 92 -9.33 0.06 -6.63
CA GLU A 92 -7.94 -0.38 -6.67
C GLU A 92 -7.83 -1.84 -6.18
N LYS A 93 -6.80 -2.55 -6.62
CA LYS A 93 -6.53 -3.90 -6.09
C LYS A 93 -5.84 -3.81 -4.74
N ASP A 94 -6.18 -4.71 -3.82
CA ASP A 94 -5.58 -4.79 -2.48
C ASP A 94 -4.04 -4.86 -2.52
N VAL A 95 -3.48 -5.47 -3.57
CA VAL A 95 -2.04 -5.48 -3.87
C VAL A 95 -1.77 -5.46 -5.37
N SER A 96 -0.69 -4.78 -5.76
CA SER A 96 -0.15 -4.78 -7.11
C SER A 96 1.32 -5.19 -7.08
N ALA A 97 1.70 -6.11 -7.98
CA ALA A 97 3.06 -6.61 -8.11
C ALA A 97 3.75 -6.04 -9.36
N PHE A 98 5.01 -5.63 -9.20
CA PHE A 98 5.84 -5.03 -10.25
C PHE A 98 7.21 -5.70 -10.28
N ILE A 99 7.91 -5.58 -11.42
CA ILE A 99 9.33 -5.91 -11.52
C ILE A 99 10.12 -4.62 -11.61
N PHE A 100 11.03 -4.41 -10.66
CA PHE A 100 12.00 -3.32 -10.70
C PHE A 100 13.35 -3.83 -11.20
N TYR A 101 14.03 -2.99 -11.98
CA TYR A 101 15.42 -3.16 -12.36
C TYR A 101 16.25 -2.04 -11.71
N ASN A 102 17.24 -2.40 -10.88
CA ASN A 102 18.05 -1.44 -10.13
C ASN A 102 19.34 -1.02 -10.84
N GLY A 103 19.46 -1.33 -12.15
CA GLY A 103 20.68 -1.09 -12.94
C GLY A 103 21.59 -2.34 -13.05
N SER A 104 21.37 -3.37 -12.21
CA SER A 104 22.15 -4.61 -12.20
C SER A 104 21.26 -5.85 -12.12
N ASN A 105 20.22 -5.83 -11.31
CA ASN A 105 19.35 -6.97 -11.03
C ASN A 105 17.87 -6.59 -11.08
N TYR A 106 17.04 -7.59 -11.26
CA TYR A 106 15.58 -7.52 -11.19
C TYR A 106 15.08 -7.96 -9.82
N MET A 107 14.03 -7.35 -9.32
CA MET A 107 13.37 -7.73 -8.07
C MET A 107 11.86 -7.58 -8.18
N LEU A 108 11.12 -8.41 -7.46
CA LEU A 108 9.69 -8.22 -7.26
C LEU A 108 9.48 -7.06 -6.28
N ALA A 109 8.60 -6.15 -6.62
CA ALA A 109 8.06 -5.16 -5.69
C ALA A 109 6.56 -5.36 -5.55
N LEU A 110 6.06 -5.24 -4.31
CA LEU A 110 4.66 -5.29 -3.98
C LEU A 110 4.25 -3.93 -3.42
N LYS A 111 3.10 -3.44 -3.86
CA LYS A 111 2.46 -2.25 -3.30
C LYS A 111 1.04 -2.59 -2.87
N SER A 112 0.70 -2.27 -1.64
CA SER A 112 -0.69 -2.34 -1.17
C SER A 112 -1.48 -1.12 -1.65
N GLU A 113 -2.76 -1.05 -1.32
CA GLU A 113 -3.50 0.19 -1.34
C GLU A 113 -2.91 1.23 -0.38
N TYR A 114 -3.34 2.48 -0.55
CA TYR A 114 -2.98 3.57 0.36
C TYR A 114 -3.52 3.34 1.77
N GLY A 115 -2.82 3.92 2.75
CA GLY A 115 -3.27 3.98 4.14
C GLY A 115 -2.53 3.04 5.08
N ALA A 116 -2.52 3.41 6.35
CA ALA A 116 -1.86 2.67 7.42
C ALA A 116 -2.53 1.31 7.71
N ASP A 117 -3.80 1.15 7.33
CA ASP A 117 -4.56 -0.08 7.56
C ASP A 117 -4.32 -1.14 6.47
N ASN A 118 -3.51 -0.84 5.45
CA ASN A 118 -3.22 -1.71 4.32
C ASN A 118 -1.77 -2.21 4.29
N GLU A 119 -1.11 -2.25 5.43
CA GLU A 119 0.23 -2.84 5.52
C GLU A 119 0.17 -4.36 5.36
N MET A 120 1.12 -4.90 4.60
CA MET A 120 1.15 -6.32 4.27
C MET A 120 1.90 -7.13 5.32
N LYS A 121 1.37 -8.31 5.63
CA LYS A 121 2.08 -9.44 6.23
C LYS A 121 2.19 -10.54 5.19
N ILE A 122 3.38 -11.08 4.98
CA ILE A 122 3.60 -12.10 3.96
C ILE A 122 4.19 -13.35 4.59
N VAL A 123 3.53 -14.48 4.34
CA VAL A 123 3.99 -15.82 4.71
C VAL A 123 4.44 -16.52 3.44
N ASP A 124 5.65 -17.05 3.44
CA ASP A 124 6.24 -17.86 2.36
C ASP A 124 6.55 -19.26 2.89
N SER A 125 5.92 -20.28 2.32
CA SER A 125 6.10 -21.68 2.72
C SER A 125 7.40 -22.33 2.18
N GLY A 126 8.16 -21.60 1.34
CA GLY A 126 9.44 -22.04 0.81
C GLY A 126 10.57 -21.78 1.80
N ASN A 127 11.65 -21.18 1.30
CA ASN A 127 12.81 -20.80 2.11
C ASN A 127 12.65 -19.41 2.80
N GLY A 128 11.47 -18.80 2.71
CA GLY A 128 11.16 -17.51 3.32
C GLY A 128 11.59 -16.29 2.51
N ASP A 129 12.14 -16.43 1.31
CA ASP A 129 12.67 -15.33 0.50
C ASP A 129 11.67 -14.20 0.27
N TYR A 130 10.38 -14.52 0.23
CA TYR A 130 9.29 -13.56 0.07
C TYR A 130 8.50 -13.31 1.35
N ALA A 131 8.95 -13.82 2.49
CA ALA A 131 8.30 -13.52 3.76
C ALA A 131 8.51 -12.07 4.18
N TYR A 132 7.51 -11.47 4.79
CA TYR A 132 7.60 -10.18 5.46
C TYR A 132 6.83 -10.19 6.77
N ASN A 133 7.56 -9.83 7.82
CA ASN A 133 7.04 -9.60 9.17
C ASN A 133 7.82 -8.41 9.74
N ALA A 134 7.14 -7.37 10.15
CA ALA A 134 7.78 -6.14 10.65
C ALA A 134 8.66 -6.35 11.89
N SER A 135 8.50 -7.49 12.60
CA SER A 135 9.28 -7.81 13.81
C SER A 135 10.64 -8.42 13.55
N ASP A 136 10.79 -9.24 12.51
CA ASP A 136 11.94 -10.15 12.37
C ASP A 136 12.85 -9.83 11.20
N GLY A 137 12.60 -8.72 10.48
CA GLY A 137 13.44 -8.32 9.34
C GLY A 137 13.50 -9.42 8.27
N ALA A 138 12.35 -10.01 7.95
CA ALA A 138 12.20 -11.03 6.93
C ALA A 138 12.74 -10.59 5.57
N ASN A 139 12.93 -11.55 4.67
CA ASN A 139 13.69 -11.41 3.43
C ASN A 139 13.15 -10.39 2.40
N MET A 140 11.88 -9.95 2.52
CA MET A 140 11.42 -8.74 1.82
C MET A 140 11.73 -7.49 2.65
N THR A 141 12.18 -6.45 1.97
CA THR A 141 12.54 -5.17 2.59
C THR A 141 11.42 -4.17 2.41
N GLN A 142 10.98 -3.55 3.50
CA GLN A 142 10.07 -2.41 3.46
C GLN A 142 10.83 -1.17 2.95
N THR A 143 10.37 -0.62 1.83
CA THR A 143 10.93 0.61 1.27
C THR A 143 10.05 1.82 1.57
N VAL A 144 8.74 1.60 1.74
CA VAL A 144 7.76 2.62 2.15
C VAL A 144 6.79 1.99 3.13
N ALA A 145 6.56 2.63 4.27
CA ALA A 145 5.48 2.25 5.20
C ALA A 145 4.12 2.73 4.67
N GLY A 146 3.05 1.99 4.96
CA GLY A 146 1.69 2.47 4.76
C GLY A 146 1.38 3.62 5.71
N ALA A 147 0.80 4.70 5.21
CA ALA A 147 0.43 5.83 6.05
C ALA A 147 -0.83 6.53 5.54
N ASN A 148 -1.56 7.15 6.45
CA ASN A 148 -2.72 7.95 6.13
C ASN A 148 -2.34 9.38 5.76
N ALA A 149 -3.12 10.00 4.87
CA ALA A 149 -3.06 11.44 4.66
C ALA A 149 -3.54 12.17 5.93
N SER A 150 -2.87 13.27 6.24
CA SER A 150 -3.23 14.15 7.36
C SER A 150 -3.30 15.58 6.87
N PHE A 151 -4.42 16.24 7.12
CA PHE A 151 -4.69 17.61 6.66
C PHE A 151 -5.66 18.34 7.59
N VAL A 152 -5.69 19.64 7.46
CA VAL A 152 -6.56 20.54 8.26
C VAL A 152 -7.43 21.34 7.29
N VAL A 153 -8.75 21.34 7.52
CA VAL A 153 -9.70 22.19 6.78
C VAL A 153 -10.39 23.09 7.76
N ASP A 154 -10.28 24.41 7.58
CA ASP A 154 -10.87 25.43 8.45
C ASP A 154 -10.59 25.21 9.95
N GLY A 155 -9.38 24.75 10.28
CA GLY A 155 -8.95 24.45 11.65
C GLY A 155 -9.36 23.06 12.17
N VAL A 156 -10.06 22.24 11.39
CA VAL A 156 -10.45 20.88 11.76
C VAL A 156 -9.42 19.88 11.23
N ASN A 157 -8.81 19.10 12.13
CA ASN A 157 -7.88 18.01 11.76
C ASN A 157 -8.63 16.84 11.15
N MET A 158 -8.12 16.36 10.05
CA MET A 158 -8.68 15.22 9.29
C MET A 158 -7.60 14.21 8.91
N THR A 159 -7.99 12.95 8.87
CA THR A 159 -7.14 11.84 8.44
C THR A 159 -7.93 10.97 7.46
N ARG A 160 -7.30 10.57 6.35
CA ARG A 160 -7.90 9.65 5.35
C ARG A 160 -6.85 8.66 4.88
N ASN A 161 -7.30 7.47 4.57
CA ASN A 161 -6.44 6.42 3.99
C ASN A 161 -6.12 6.62 2.50
N SER A 162 -6.62 7.67 1.88
CA SER A 162 -6.40 8.00 0.46
C SER A 162 -5.99 9.45 0.29
N ASN A 163 -5.33 9.77 -0.82
CA ASN A 163 -5.07 11.14 -1.25
C ASN A 163 -6.23 11.72 -2.09
N THR A 164 -7.18 10.88 -2.50
CA THR A 164 -8.40 11.29 -3.19
C THR A 164 -9.55 11.31 -2.19
N ILE A 165 -10.00 12.51 -1.82
CA ILE A 165 -10.99 12.75 -0.79
C ILE A 165 -12.32 13.10 -1.46
N THR A 166 -13.33 12.23 -1.30
CA THR A 166 -14.65 12.38 -1.94
C THR A 166 -15.77 12.71 -0.96
N ASP A 167 -15.46 12.63 0.34
CA ASP A 167 -16.42 12.73 1.44
C ASP A 167 -16.38 14.07 2.19
N LEU A 168 -15.49 15.00 1.78
CA LEU A 168 -15.32 16.28 2.47
C LEU A 168 -16.50 17.24 2.20
N TYR A 169 -16.89 17.36 0.95
CA TYR A 169 -18.03 18.18 0.51
C TYR A 169 -18.85 17.44 -0.53
N PRO A 170 -20.19 17.44 -0.43
CA PRO A 170 -21.04 16.79 -1.42
C PRO A 170 -20.77 17.26 -2.85
N GLY A 171 -20.42 16.33 -3.75
CA GLY A 171 -20.17 16.62 -5.15
C GLY A 171 -18.77 17.19 -5.48
N LEU A 172 -17.86 17.28 -4.49
CA LEU A 172 -16.47 17.66 -4.69
C LEU A 172 -15.53 16.47 -4.46
N THR A 173 -14.59 16.28 -5.36
CA THR A 173 -13.41 15.42 -5.14
C THR A 173 -12.20 16.30 -4.93
N LEU A 174 -11.50 16.13 -3.82
CA LEU A 174 -10.26 16.80 -3.51
C LEU A 174 -9.11 15.80 -3.67
N GLU A 175 -8.13 16.13 -4.50
CA GLU A 175 -6.91 15.33 -4.68
C GLU A 175 -5.73 16.03 -4.01
N LEU A 176 -5.09 15.34 -3.06
CA LEU A 176 -3.91 15.82 -2.34
C LEU A 176 -2.65 15.42 -3.12
N LEU A 177 -1.99 16.40 -3.75
CA LEU A 177 -0.82 16.15 -4.60
C LEU A 177 0.51 16.38 -3.87
N SER A 178 0.51 17.25 -2.85
CA SER A 178 1.71 17.57 -2.07
C SER A 178 1.34 18.12 -0.69
N THR A 179 2.30 18.06 0.23
CA THR A 179 2.20 18.79 1.50
C THR A 179 2.30 20.29 1.27
N THR A 180 1.71 21.07 2.18
CA THR A 180 1.74 22.55 2.09
C THR A 180 2.50 23.12 3.29
N SER A 181 3.33 24.15 3.04
CA SER A 181 4.05 24.87 4.09
C SER A 181 3.20 25.98 4.72
N SER A 182 2.12 26.38 4.07
CA SER A 182 1.16 27.40 4.51
C SER A 182 -0.24 27.01 4.05
N PRO A 183 -1.29 27.50 4.71
CA PRO A 183 -2.66 27.25 4.27
C PRO A 183 -2.89 27.74 2.83
N ILE A 184 -3.56 26.93 2.03
CA ILE A 184 -4.06 27.28 0.70
C ILE A 184 -5.57 27.45 0.75
N THR A 185 -6.13 28.25 -0.16
CA THR A 185 -7.57 28.45 -0.24
C THR A 185 -8.19 27.51 -1.24
N LEU A 186 -9.16 26.70 -0.80
CA LEU A 186 -10.05 25.93 -1.65
C LEU A 186 -11.22 26.83 -2.05
N LYS A 187 -11.43 26.99 -3.34
CA LYS A 187 -12.61 27.67 -3.90
C LYS A 187 -13.29 26.77 -4.90
N SER A 188 -14.60 26.55 -4.77
CA SER A 188 -15.39 26.03 -5.87
C SER A 188 -15.98 27.21 -6.64
N ASP A 189 -15.68 27.28 -7.92
CA ASP A 189 -16.37 28.20 -8.84
C ASP A 189 -17.57 27.45 -9.42
N VAL A 190 -18.75 27.82 -8.94
CA VAL A 190 -19.99 27.30 -9.48
C VAL A 190 -20.46 28.28 -10.56
N SER A 191 -19.89 28.15 -11.77
CA SER A 191 -20.48 28.80 -12.92
C SER A 191 -21.88 28.20 -13.14
N THR A 192 -22.88 29.01 -12.90
CA THR A 192 -24.28 28.71 -13.29
C THR A 192 -24.30 28.59 -14.81
N ILE A 193 -24.61 27.38 -15.32
CA ILE A 193 -25.07 27.20 -16.69
C ILE A 193 -26.53 27.57 -16.74
#